data_b3ff97b87a0b1b28305d5c0551e22536
#
_entry.id   b3ff97b87a0b1b28305d5c0551e22536
#
_cell.length_a   1.000
_cell.length_b   1.000
_cell.length_c   1.000
_cell.angle_alpha   90.00
_cell.angle_beta   90.00
_cell.angle_gamma   90.00
#
_symmetry.space_group_name_H-M   'P 1'
#
loop_
_entity.id
_entity.type
_entity.pdbx_description
1 polymer ?
#
loop_
_entity_poly.entity_id
_entity_poly.type
_entity_poly.pdbx_seq_one_letter_code
_entity_poly.pdbx_strand_id
1 'polypeptide(L)'
;MKPKLIVTAILFMMLVAACGTANTPEQGPTSDVAAIRTSAAGTVVSQFTLTAAVFTVPPQATETSVPEATQATGVTSTATTAAVPQVTNALGTTVALCDSLSYVADVNVPDDTSMSPGQDFVKTWKVKNSGSCPWGAGYKLVYAGYADDMSGQFQPLSGVVQPGEEVEVSVQFKAPDAADQYLSAWQMSNPSGVTFPEIIFVKIIVQ
;
A
#
# COMPACT_ATOMS: atom_id res chain seq x y z
N MET A 1 10.22 59.71 -32.35
CA MET A 1 9.34 58.52 -32.11
C MET A 1 10.24 57.34 -31.82
N LYS A 2 10.09 56.68 -30.68
CA LYS A 2 11.05 55.66 -30.22
C LYS A 2 10.80 54.31 -30.95
N PRO A 3 11.84 53.64 -31.51
CA PRO A 3 11.68 52.44 -32.36
C PRO A 3 11.02 51.23 -31.66
N LYS A 4 10.91 51.27 -30.34
CA LYS A 4 10.26 50.18 -29.56
C LYS A 4 8.74 50.07 -29.74
N LEU A 5 8.07 51.15 -30.17
CA LEU A 5 6.61 51.15 -30.37
C LEU A 5 6.19 50.55 -31.70
N ILE A 6 7.08 50.55 -32.70
CA ILE A 6 6.79 49.99 -34.04
C ILE A 6 6.92 48.46 -34.06
N VAL A 7 7.83 47.90 -33.26
CA VAL A 7 8.04 46.45 -33.18
C VAL A 7 6.85 45.73 -32.48
N THR A 8 6.25 46.43 -31.49
CA THR A 8 5.09 45.85 -30.77
C THR A 8 3.82 45.83 -31.63
N ALA A 9 3.67 46.83 -32.53
CA ALA A 9 2.50 46.87 -33.44
C ALA A 9 2.56 45.82 -34.56
N ILE A 10 3.76 45.45 -35.03
CA ILE A 10 3.94 44.43 -36.08
C ILE A 10 3.75 43.01 -35.52
N LEU A 11 4.08 42.79 -34.22
CA LEU A 11 3.88 41.47 -33.57
C LEU A 11 2.41 41.17 -33.28
N PHE A 12 1.53 42.19 -33.16
CA PHE A 12 0.11 42.03 -32.88
C PHE A 12 -0.74 41.77 -34.13
N MET A 13 -0.23 42.01 -35.34
CA MET A 13 -0.97 41.90 -36.60
C MET A 13 -0.79 40.53 -37.28
N MET A 14 0.03 39.61 -36.73
CA MET A 14 0.25 38.26 -37.28
C MET A 14 -0.52 37.15 -36.59
N LEU A 15 -1.45 37.46 -35.67
CA LEU A 15 -2.18 36.44 -34.91
C LEU A 15 -3.65 36.23 -35.31
N VAL A 16 -4.11 36.72 -36.47
CA VAL A 16 -5.50 36.58 -36.90
C VAL A 16 -5.59 36.01 -38.31
N ALA A 17 -5.03 34.83 -38.55
CA ALA A 17 -5.29 34.08 -39.77
C ALA A 17 -5.05 32.59 -39.57
N ALA A 18 -5.94 31.90 -38.83
CA ALA A 18 -6.06 30.46 -38.89
C ALA A 18 -7.54 30.06 -38.58
N CYS A 19 -8.46 30.45 -39.45
CA CYS A 19 -9.69 29.70 -39.61
C CYS A 19 -9.41 28.55 -40.57
N GLY A 20 -9.16 27.35 -40.04
CA GLY A 20 -8.99 26.10 -40.78
C GLY A 20 -10.17 25.16 -40.49
N THR A 21 -10.98 24.98 -41.49
CA THR A 21 -11.82 23.80 -41.87
C THR A 21 -12.22 22.82 -40.76
N ALA A 22 -13.52 22.80 -40.48
CA ALA A 22 -14.22 21.74 -39.77
C ALA A 22 -13.97 20.36 -40.43
N ASN A 23 -13.20 19.51 -39.79
CA ASN A 23 -13.20 18.07 -40.07
C ASN A 23 -14.40 17.44 -39.39
N THR A 24 -15.35 16.96 -40.19
CA THR A 24 -16.42 16.05 -39.79
C THR A 24 -15.80 14.83 -39.11
N PRO A 25 -16.20 14.43 -37.91
CA PRO A 25 -15.73 13.18 -37.33
C PRO A 25 -16.35 12.03 -38.16
N GLU A 26 -15.49 11.26 -38.78
CA GLU A 26 -15.79 9.96 -39.37
C GLU A 26 -16.28 9.06 -38.24
N GLN A 27 -17.55 8.66 -38.27
CA GLN A 27 -18.10 7.66 -37.37
C GLN A 27 -17.41 6.32 -37.64
N GLY A 28 -16.44 5.95 -36.76
CA GLY A 28 -15.93 4.60 -36.72
C GLY A 28 -17.08 3.62 -36.40
N PRO A 29 -16.94 2.35 -36.81
CA PRO A 29 -17.98 1.34 -36.62
C PRO A 29 -18.32 1.20 -35.13
N THR A 30 -19.59 1.45 -34.81
CA THR A 30 -20.15 1.17 -33.48
C THR A 30 -20.06 -0.32 -33.24
N SER A 31 -19.16 -0.74 -32.35
CA SER A 31 -19.11 -2.10 -31.87
C SER A 31 -20.42 -2.40 -31.12
N ASP A 32 -21.21 -3.30 -31.68
CA ASP A 32 -22.48 -3.72 -31.09
C ASP A 32 -22.19 -4.50 -29.78
N VAL A 33 -22.34 -3.81 -28.65
CA VAL A 33 -22.08 -4.35 -27.30
C VAL A 33 -23.04 -5.50 -26.97
N ALA A 34 -24.13 -5.65 -27.72
CA ALA A 34 -25.07 -6.76 -27.57
C ALA A 34 -24.53 -8.09 -28.13
N ALA A 35 -23.68 -8.04 -29.19
CA ALA A 35 -23.08 -9.23 -29.77
C ALA A 35 -22.00 -9.88 -28.91
N ILE A 36 -21.34 -9.11 -28.02
CA ILE A 36 -20.26 -9.61 -27.15
C ILE A 36 -20.82 -10.36 -25.93
N ARG A 37 -22.08 -10.10 -25.52
CA ARG A 37 -22.68 -10.77 -24.37
C ARG A 37 -23.18 -12.20 -24.63
N THR A 38 -23.38 -12.57 -25.88
CA THR A 38 -23.94 -13.89 -26.24
C THR A 38 -22.86 -14.96 -26.43
N SER A 39 -21.60 -14.59 -26.67
CA SER A 39 -20.51 -15.57 -26.87
C SER A 39 -19.79 -16.00 -25.58
N ALA A 40 -19.96 -15.26 -24.47
CA ALA A 40 -19.31 -15.60 -23.19
C ALA A 40 -20.09 -16.62 -22.34
N ALA A 41 -21.37 -16.86 -22.63
CA ALA A 41 -22.21 -17.78 -21.85
C ALA A 41 -22.13 -19.26 -22.29
N GLY A 42 -21.50 -19.54 -23.43
CA GLY A 42 -21.49 -20.88 -24.04
C GLY A 42 -20.37 -21.82 -23.63
N THR A 43 -19.32 -21.35 -22.93
CA THR A 43 -18.09 -22.13 -22.76
C THR A 43 -17.88 -22.69 -21.33
N VAL A 44 -18.76 -22.41 -20.38
CA VAL A 44 -18.55 -22.81 -18.96
C VAL A 44 -19.32 -24.10 -18.57
N VAL A 45 -20.14 -24.68 -19.43
CA VAL A 45 -21.01 -25.83 -19.06
C VAL A 45 -20.37 -27.19 -19.35
N SER A 46 -19.17 -27.29 -19.93
CA SER A 46 -18.64 -28.56 -20.42
C SER A 46 -17.47 -29.19 -19.63
N GLN A 47 -17.16 -28.75 -18.41
CA GLN A 47 -16.01 -29.31 -17.67
C GLN A 47 -16.33 -29.75 -16.23
N PHE A 48 -17.50 -30.25 -15.94
CA PHE A 48 -17.72 -31.01 -14.73
C PHE A 48 -17.84 -32.49 -15.06
N THR A 49 -16.72 -33.12 -15.43
CA THR A 49 -16.62 -34.58 -15.41
C THR A 49 -16.37 -35.01 -13.97
N LEU A 50 -17.35 -35.60 -13.35
CA LEU A 50 -17.26 -36.24 -12.03
C LEU A 50 -16.26 -37.41 -12.10
N THR A 51 -15.02 -37.18 -11.65
CA THR A 51 -14.12 -38.29 -11.31
C THR A 51 -14.49 -38.75 -9.90
N ALA A 52 -15.18 -39.88 -9.82
CA ALA A 52 -15.42 -40.53 -8.55
C ALA A 52 -14.06 -41.01 -7.99
N ALA A 53 -13.55 -40.32 -6.99
CA ALA A 53 -12.40 -40.77 -6.23
C ALA A 53 -12.84 -41.90 -5.32
N VAL A 54 -12.30 -43.11 -5.58
CA VAL A 54 -12.39 -44.27 -4.70
C VAL A 54 -11.69 -43.88 -3.39
N PHE A 55 -12.46 -43.76 -2.31
CA PHE A 55 -11.93 -43.60 -0.96
C PHE A 55 -11.28 -44.91 -0.52
N THR A 56 -9.98 -44.99 -0.59
CA THR A 56 -9.20 -46.01 0.08
C THR A 56 -9.11 -45.60 1.57
N VAL A 57 -9.71 -46.40 2.44
CA VAL A 57 -9.62 -46.22 3.90
C VAL A 57 -8.16 -46.35 4.31
N PRO A 58 -7.57 -45.37 5.02
CA PRO A 58 -6.22 -45.51 5.56
C PRO A 58 -6.21 -46.60 6.65
N PRO A 59 -5.11 -47.36 6.79
CA PRO A 59 -4.99 -48.34 7.87
C PRO A 59 -5.03 -47.65 9.23
N GLN A 60 -5.79 -48.21 10.14
CA GLN A 60 -5.97 -47.80 11.53
C GLN A 60 -4.61 -47.77 12.23
N ALA A 61 -4.21 -46.59 12.74
CA ALA A 61 -2.99 -46.43 13.51
C ALA A 61 -3.11 -47.19 14.83
N THR A 62 -2.16 -48.10 15.08
CA THR A 62 -1.97 -48.79 16.34
C THR A 62 -1.64 -47.79 17.43
N GLU A 63 -2.42 -47.83 18.51
CA GLU A 63 -2.20 -46.98 19.70
C GLU A 63 -0.85 -47.32 20.32
N THR A 64 0.13 -46.40 20.18
CA THR A 64 1.35 -46.44 20.94
C THR A 64 1.12 -45.69 22.26
N SER A 65 1.26 -46.39 23.37
CA SER A 65 1.13 -45.90 24.73
C SER A 65 1.96 -44.64 24.95
N VAL A 66 1.30 -43.52 25.32
CA VAL A 66 1.89 -42.25 25.71
C VAL A 66 2.64 -42.45 27.03
N PRO A 67 3.91 -42.08 27.14
CA PRO A 67 4.57 -41.97 28.47
C PRO A 67 3.92 -40.81 29.24
N GLU A 68 3.61 -41.08 30.49
CA GLU A 68 3.08 -40.19 31.50
C GLU A 68 3.87 -38.89 31.58
N ALA A 69 3.18 -37.76 31.29
CA ALA A 69 3.79 -36.41 31.32
C ALA A 69 4.07 -36.01 32.77
N THR A 70 5.34 -35.90 33.09
CA THR A 70 5.83 -35.22 34.30
C THR A 70 5.29 -33.79 34.31
N GLN A 71 4.50 -33.43 35.34
CA GLN A 71 3.97 -32.10 35.56
C GLN A 71 5.12 -31.09 35.63
N ALA A 72 5.28 -30.29 34.57
CA ALA A 72 6.11 -29.10 34.63
C ALA A 72 5.33 -28.03 35.41
N THR A 73 5.92 -27.60 36.51
CA THR A 73 5.50 -26.49 37.37
C THR A 73 5.16 -25.26 36.49
N GLY A 74 3.96 -24.71 36.72
CA GLY A 74 3.41 -23.60 35.96
C GLY A 74 4.31 -22.37 35.97
N VAL A 75 4.83 -22.01 34.82
CA VAL A 75 5.27 -20.64 34.54
C VAL A 75 4.03 -19.84 34.24
N THR A 76 3.61 -19.02 35.18
CA THR A 76 2.58 -18.00 34.98
C THR A 76 3.14 -17.02 33.96
N SER A 77 2.73 -17.18 32.69
CA SER A 77 2.97 -16.16 31.66
C SER A 77 2.15 -14.93 32.03
N THR A 78 2.81 -13.96 32.65
CA THR A 78 2.24 -12.63 32.82
C THR A 78 2.10 -12.04 31.42
N ALA A 79 0.89 -12.07 30.88
CA ALA A 79 0.57 -11.34 29.65
C ALA A 79 0.78 -9.85 29.94
N THR A 80 1.92 -9.31 29.48
CA THR A 80 2.15 -7.87 29.45
C THR A 80 1.18 -7.30 28.46
N THR A 81 0.05 -6.78 28.92
CA THR A 81 -0.89 -6.03 28.09
C THR A 81 -0.15 -4.80 27.59
N ALA A 82 0.18 -4.78 26.30
CA ALA A 82 0.81 -3.62 25.69
C ALA A 82 -0.12 -2.41 25.93
N ALA A 83 0.39 -1.36 26.55
CA ALA A 83 -0.35 -0.17 26.83
C ALA A 83 -0.79 0.49 25.52
N VAL A 84 -2.09 0.73 25.33
CA VAL A 84 -2.61 1.49 24.20
C VAL A 84 -2.14 2.95 24.36
N PRO A 85 -1.56 3.59 23.33
CA PRO A 85 -1.18 4.99 23.39
C PRO A 85 -2.36 5.87 23.77
N GLN A 86 -2.14 6.80 24.70
CA GLN A 86 -3.19 7.65 25.26
C GLN A 86 -2.77 9.11 25.17
N VAL A 87 -3.73 9.99 24.92
CA VAL A 87 -3.56 11.43 24.99
C VAL A 87 -4.41 11.99 26.14
N THR A 88 -3.86 12.94 26.87
CA THR A 88 -4.62 13.66 27.91
C THR A 88 -5.20 14.91 27.30
N ASN A 89 -6.53 15.04 27.32
CA ASN A 89 -7.20 16.24 26.83
C ASN A 89 -7.03 17.43 27.82
N ALA A 90 -7.45 18.63 27.39
CA ALA A 90 -7.35 19.84 28.20
C ALA A 90 -8.11 19.77 29.54
N LEU A 91 -9.00 18.80 29.73
CA LEU A 91 -9.76 18.55 30.96
C LEU A 91 -9.08 17.51 31.87
N GLY A 92 -7.86 17.05 31.52
CA GLY A 92 -7.13 16.03 32.29
C GLY A 92 -7.65 14.60 32.10
N THR A 93 -8.56 14.37 31.15
CA THR A 93 -9.06 13.03 30.84
C THR A 93 -8.15 12.34 29.86
N THR A 94 -7.70 11.14 30.19
CA THR A 94 -6.86 10.31 29.32
C THR A 94 -7.75 9.52 28.35
N VAL A 95 -7.53 9.70 27.07
CA VAL A 95 -8.27 9.01 25.99
C VAL A 95 -7.31 8.19 25.14
N ALA A 96 -7.67 6.94 24.86
CA ALA A 96 -6.92 6.11 23.94
C ALA A 96 -6.95 6.70 22.53
N LEU A 97 -5.81 6.75 21.84
CA LEU A 97 -5.76 7.15 20.43
C LEU A 97 -6.52 6.13 19.59
N CYS A 98 -7.45 6.62 18.78
CA CYS A 98 -8.15 5.78 17.79
C CYS A 98 -7.15 5.26 16.77
N ASP A 99 -6.38 6.17 16.18
CA ASP A 99 -5.43 5.93 15.09
C ASP A 99 -4.01 6.02 15.63
N SER A 100 -3.33 4.89 15.75
CA SER A 100 -1.94 4.82 16.22
C SER A 100 -1.26 3.57 15.67
N LEU A 101 -0.03 3.75 15.19
CA LEU A 101 0.84 2.73 14.66
C LEU A 101 2.06 2.59 15.59
N SER A 102 2.55 1.38 15.77
CA SER A 102 3.88 1.12 16.33
C SER A 102 4.71 0.35 15.32
N TYR A 103 5.92 0.81 15.03
CA TYR A 103 6.89 0.09 14.24
C TYR A 103 7.33 -1.18 14.97
N VAL A 104 7.45 -2.30 14.24
CA VAL A 104 7.90 -3.59 14.79
C VAL A 104 9.25 -3.97 14.19
N ALA A 105 9.35 -4.05 12.87
CA ALA A 105 10.57 -4.46 12.17
C ALA A 105 10.55 -4.10 10.68
N ASP A 106 11.73 -4.07 10.09
CA ASP A 106 11.91 -4.17 8.65
C ASP A 106 11.74 -5.63 8.21
N VAL A 107 10.87 -5.88 7.25
CA VAL A 107 10.71 -7.21 6.64
C VAL A 107 11.76 -7.42 5.56
N ASN A 108 12.05 -6.38 4.79
CA ASN A 108 13.05 -6.38 3.73
C ASN A 108 13.76 -5.02 3.63
N VAL A 109 14.73 -4.92 2.75
CA VAL A 109 15.49 -3.68 2.49
C VAL A 109 15.93 -3.00 3.80
N PRO A 110 16.86 -3.58 4.57
CA PRO A 110 17.45 -2.93 5.74
C PRO A 110 18.04 -1.57 5.39
N ASP A 111 18.21 -0.71 6.41
CA ASP A 111 18.86 0.57 6.25
C ASP A 111 20.24 0.44 5.58
N ASP A 112 20.60 1.44 4.78
CA ASP A 112 21.84 1.50 4.00
C ASP A 112 22.00 0.39 2.94
N THR A 113 20.91 -0.25 2.53
CA THR A 113 20.93 -1.19 1.39
C THR A 113 21.38 -0.47 0.13
N SER A 114 22.39 -1.06 -0.56
CA SER A 114 22.86 -0.54 -1.84
C SER A 114 21.88 -0.84 -2.96
N MET A 115 21.61 0.17 -3.79
CA MET A 115 20.73 0.10 -4.96
C MET A 115 21.44 0.66 -6.18
N SER A 116 21.12 0.13 -7.36
CA SER A 116 21.56 0.74 -8.63
C SER A 116 20.71 1.97 -8.96
N PRO A 117 21.27 2.98 -9.68
CA PRO A 117 20.48 4.10 -10.18
C PRO A 117 19.23 3.66 -10.95
N GLY A 118 18.08 4.26 -10.63
CA GLY A 118 16.79 3.96 -11.26
C GLY A 118 16.21 2.59 -10.94
N GLN A 119 16.77 1.83 -9.98
CA GLN A 119 16.28 0.50 -9.61
C GLN A 119 14.92 0.58 -8.93
N ASP A 120 13.97 -0.24 -9.41
CA ASP A 120 12.68 -0.43 -8.72
C ASP A 120 12.84 -1.42 -7.55
N PHE A 121 12.21 -1.10 -6.40
CA PHE A 121 12.20 -1.98 -5.23
C PHE A 121 10.93 -1.81 -4.41
N VAL A 122 10.60 -2.82 -3.60
CA VAL A 122 9.50 -2.75 -2.62
C VAL A 122 10.10 -2.75 -1.23
N LYS A 123 9.79 -1.75 -0.43
CA LYS A 123 10.05 -1.76 1.01
C LYS A 123 8.80 -2.23 1.73
N THR A 124 8.99 -3.17 2.64
CA THR A 124 7.95 -3.70 3.52
C THR A 124 8.36 -3.54 4.97
N TRP A 125 7.49 -2.96 5.76
CA TRP A 125 7.61 -2.88 7.22
C TRP A 125 6.57 -3.76 7.88
N LYS A 126 6.93 -4.37 8.99
CA LYS A 126 5.98 -4.93 9.94
C LYS A 126 5.62 -3.87 10.94
N VAL A 127 4.34 -3.61 11.10
CA VAL A 127 3.79 -2.61 12.01
C VAL A 127 2.65 -3.22 12.82
N LYS A 128 2.34 -2.62 13.96
CA LYS A 128 1.24 -3.03 14.84
C LYS A 128 0.20 -1.93 14.91
N ASN A 129 -1.06 -2.28 14.83
CA ASN A 129 -2.14 -1.37 15.18
C ASN A 129 -2.14 -1.16 16.70
N SER A 130 -1.52 -0.10 17.16
CA SER A 130 -1.45 0.28 18.58
C SER A 130 -2.60 1.18 19.01
N GLY A 131 -3.50 1.55 18.08
CA GLY A 131 -4.69 2.32 18.37
C GLY A 131 -5.84 1.50 18.94
N SER A 132 -6.98 2.16 19.16
CA SER A 132 -8.22 1.53 19.63
C SER A 132 -9.24 1.31 18.49
N CYS A 133 -8.96 1.76 17.28
CA CYS A 133 -9.82 1.60 16.10
C CYS A 133 -9.23 0.65 15.08
N PRO A 134 -10.05 -0.16 14.38
CA PRO A 134 -9.55 -1.04 13.31
C PRO A 134 -9.16 -0.22 12.07
N TRP A 135 -8.08 -0.61 11.40
CA TRP A 135 -7.71 -0.07 10.11
C TRP A 135 -8.38 -0.88 9.00
N GLY A 136 -9.12 -0.22 8.15
CA GLY A 136 -9.85 -0.85 7.05
C GLY A 136 -9.66 -0.10 5.73
N ALA A 137 -10.69 -0.13 4.91
CA ALA A 137 -10.67 0.55 3.61
C ALA A 137 -10.41 2.06 3.77
N GLY A 138 -9.50 2.59 2.93
CA GLY A 138 -9.12 4.00 2.95
C GLY A 138 -7.96 4.36 3.88
N TYR A 139 -7.54 3.47 4.78
CA TYR A 139 -6.26 3.61 5.48
C TYR A 139 -5.10 3.36 4.51
N LYS A 140 -4.08 4.22 4.56
CA LYS A 140 -2.95 4.14 3.62
C LYS A 140 -1.70 4.77 4.21
N LEU A 141 -0.53 4.37 3.72
CA LEU A 141 0.70 5.13 3.93
C LEU A 141 0.71 6.36 3.02
N VAL A 142 1.14 7.48 3.54
CA VAL A 142 1.36 8.73 2.83
C VAL A 142 2.78 9.22 3.10
N TYR A 143 3.37 9.88 2.12
CA TYR A 143 4.68 10.49 2.27
C TYR A 143 4.66 11.58 3.35
N ALA A 144 5.61 11.51 4.30
CA ALA A 144 5.65 12.40 5.46
C ALA A 144 6.41 13.71 5.22
N GLY A 145 6.96 13.94 4.01
CA GLY A 145 7.59 15.19 3.62
C GLY A 145 9.05 15.34 4.00
N TYR A 146 9.74 14.28 4.38
CA TYR A 146 11.18 14.29 4.69
C TYR A 146 11.99 13.77 3.49
N ALA A 147 13.00 14.55 3.09
CA ALA A 147 13.97 14.24 2.05
C ALA A 147 13.35 13.93 0.68
N ASP A 148 13.37 12.67 0.21
CA ASP A 148 12.95 12.29 -1.15
C ASP A 148 11.80 11.27 -1.07
N ASP A 149 10.74 11.45 -1.86
CA ASP A 149 9.65 10.48 -1.92
C ASP A 149 10.00 9.22 -2.73
N MET A 150 11.10 9.26 -3.49
CA MET A 150 11.59 8.18 -4.35
C MET A 150 10.47 7.56 -5.22
N SER A 151 9.54 8.42 -5.70
CA SER A 151 8.34 8.01 -6.46
C SER A 151 7.49 6.95 -5.76
N GLY A 152 7.46 6.97 -4.43
CA GLY A 152 6.82 5.96 -3.59
C GLY A 152 5.33 5.82 -3.83
N GLN A 153 4.87 4.57 -3.99
CA GLN A 153 3.47 4.23 -4.16
C GLN A 153 3.05 3.18 -3.13
N PHE A 154 2.10 3.54 -2.26
CA PHE A 154 1.57 2.64 -1.26
C PHE A 154 0.80 1.48 -1.89
N GLN A 155 1.01 0.27 -1.37
CA GLN A 155 0.22 -0.91 -1.71
C GLN A 155 -0.92 -1.06 -0.70
N PRO A 156 -2.18 -1.26 -1.16
CA PRO A 156 -3.34 -1.37 -0.27
C PRO A 156 -3.18 -2.47 0.78
N LEU A 157 -3.74 -2.25 1.97
CA LEU A 157 -3.82 -3.28 3.00
C LEU A 157 -4.58 -4.50 2.49
N SER A 158 -4.12 -5.69 2.83
CA SER A 158 -4.76 -6.97 2.43
C SER A 158 -6.09 -7.25 3.12
N GLY A 159 -6.42 -6.50 4.17
CA GLY A 159 -7.64 -6.71 4.96
C GLY A 159 -7.80 -5.67 6.06
N VAL A 160 -8.73 -5.94 6.97
CA VAL A 160 -8.95 -5.13 8.17
C VAL A 160 -7.94 -5.56 9.24
N VAL A 161 -7.25 -4.59 9.85
CA VAL A 161 -6.26 -4.81 10.91
C VAL A 161 -6.85 -4.38 12.25
N GLN A 162 -7.11 -5.34 13.12
CA GLN A 162 -7.74 -5.07 14.43
C GLN A 162 -6.76 -4.40 15.41
N PRO A 163 -7.25 -3.67 16.42
CA PRO A 163 -6.43 -3.20 17.53
C PRO A 163 -5.56 -4.32 18.12
N GLY A 164 -4.25 -4.06 18.23
CA GLY A 164 -3.27 -5.02 18.74
C GLY A 164 -2.71 -5.99 17.70
N GLU A 165 -3.26 -6.05 16.49
CA GLU A 165 -2.82 -6.91 15.39
C GLU A 165 -1.59 -6.34 14.69
N GLU A 166 -0.70 -7.22 14.23
CA GLU A 166 0.44 -6.89 13.38
C GLU A 166 0.11 -7.12 11.91
N VAL A 167 0.62 -6.25 11.05
CA VAL A 167 0.43 -6.33 9.61
C VAL A 167 1.70 -5.88 8.88
N GLU A 168 1.90 -6.39 7.69
CA GLU A 168 2.91 -5.92 6.76
C GLU A 168 2.33 -4.83 5.87
N VAL A 169 3.03 -3.70 5.80
CA VAL A 169 2.68 -2.56 4.94
C VAL A 169 3.81 -2.30 3.97
N SER A 170 3.50 -2.04 2.71
CA SER A 170 4.48 -1.96 1.64
C SER A 170 4.33 -0.70 0.81
N VAL A 171 5.45 -0.19 0.34
CA VAL A 171 5.55 0.90 -0.64
C VAL A 171 6.47 0.46 -1.77
N GLN A 172 6.02 0.64 -3.00
CA GLN A 172 6.83 0.49 -4.20
C GLN A 172 7.62 1.78 -4.41
N PHE A 173 8.93 1.67 -4.60
CA PHE A 173 9.85 2.78 -4.80
C PHE A 173 10.64 2.64 -6.09
N LYS A 174 11.22 3.76 -6.51
CA LYS A 174 12.27 3.81 -7.52
C LYS A 174 13.48 4.56 -6.95
N ALA A 175 14.64 3.92 -6.94
CA ALA A 175 15.88 4.57 -6.52
C ALA A 175 16.19 5.76 -7.46
N PRO A 176 16.62 6.93 -6.93
CA PRO A 176 17.07 8.04 -7.75
C PRO A 176 18.24 7.69 -8.67
N ASP A 177 18.43 8.50 -9.73
CA ASP A 177 19.49 8.25 -10.71
C ASP A 177 20.88 8.72 -10.22
N ALA A 178 20.95 9.66 -9.29
CA ALA A 178 22.20 10.19 -8.76
C ALA A 178 22.73 9.30 -7.63
N ALA A 179 24.05 9.07 -7.61
CA ALA A 179 24.70 8.35 -6.51
C ALA A 179 24.73 9.24 -5.26
N ASP A 180 24.02 8.81 -4.20
CA ASP A 180 23.95 9.46 -2.90
C ASP A 180 23.25 8.55 -1.89
N GLN A 181 23.12 9.02 -0.64
CA GLN A 181 22.27 8.41 0.38
C GLN A 181 20.88 9.07 0.36
N TYR A 182 19.86 8.23 0.28
CA TYR A 182 18.47 8.69 0.24
C TYR A 182 17.67 8.14 1.41
N LEU A 183 16.81 8.99 1.98
CA LEU A 183 15.86 8.64 3.02
C LEU A 183 14.46 9.06 2.57
N SER A 184 13.49 8.17 2.72
CA SER A 184 12.07 8.45 2.49
C SER A 184 11.26 8.07 3.71
N ALA A 185 10.48 9.02 4.22
CA ALA A 185 9.70 8.85 5.44
C ALA A 185 8.20 8.83 5.16
N TRP A 186 7.49 7.95 5.85
CA TRP A 186 6.08 7.66 5.59
C TRP A 186 5.28 7.59 6.89
N GLN A 187 4.01 7.95 6.82
CA GLN A 187 3.05 7.89 7.91
C GLN A 187 1.78 7.18 7.47
N MET A 188 1.12 6.48 8.38
CA MET A 188 -0.25 6.05 8.13
C MET A 188 -1.19 7.25 8.16
N SER A 189 -2.23 7.19 7.33
CA SER A 189 -3.33 8.14 7.30
C SER A 189 -4.65 7.38 7.32
N ASN A 190 -5.62 7.91 8.06
CA ASN A 190 -6.98 7.40 8.04
C ASN A 190 -7.76 7.88 6.80
N PRO A 191 -8.98 7.37 6.54
CA PRO A 191 -9.81 7.75 5.39
C PRO A 191 -10.16 9.24 5.31
N SER A 192 -10.11 9.97 6.45
CA SER A 192 -10.35 11.41 6.52
C SER A 192 -9.09 12.25 6.21
N GLY A 193 -7.95 11.60 5.93
CA GLY A 193 -6.68 12.27 5.63
C GLY A 193 -5.88 12.69 6.88
N VAL A 194 -6.30 12.28 8.08
CA VAL A 194 -5.55 12.56 9.32
C VAL A 194 -4.41 11.55 9.43
N THR A 195 -3.18 12.05 9.56
CA THR A 195 -1.98 11.23 9.69
C THR A 195 -1.75 10.79 11.13
N PHE A 196 -1.13 9.63 11.29
CA PHE A 196 -0.71 9.08 12.58
C PHE A 196 0.58 9.77 13.05
N PRO A 197 0.85 9.81 14.37
CA PRO A 197 2.06 10.47 14.88
C PRO A 197 3.35 9.72 14.55
N GLU A 198 3.29 8.39 14.40
CA GLU A 198 4.47 7.55 14.13
C GLU A 198 4.92 7.65 12.68
N ILE A 199 6.23 7.78 12.48
CA ILE A 199 6.89 7.84 11.18
C ILE A 199 7.72 6.58 10.99
N ILE A 200 7.56 5.91 9.86
CA ILE A 200 8.43 4.83 9.39
C ILE A 200 9.23 5.32 8.20
N PHE A 201 10.41 4.78 7.97
CA PHE A 201 11.27 5.26 6.89
C PHE A 201 12.03 4.11 6.19
N VAL A 202 12.53 4.40 5.01
CA VAL A 202 13.52 3.59 4.30
C VAL A 202 14.73 4.44 3.99
N LYS A 203 15.92 3.89 4.19
CA LYS A 203 17.18 4.53 3.86
C LYS A 203 18.00 3.63 2.95
N ILE A 204 18.44 4.16 1.81
CA ILE A 204 19.23 3.44 0.80
C ILE A 204 20.47 4.22 0.40
N ILE A 205 21.43 3.52 -0.20
CA ILE A 205 22.60 4.10 -0.84
C ILE A 205 22.54 3.76 -2.32
N VAL A 206 22.49 4.78 -3.19
CA VAL A 206 22.57 4.60 -4.63
C VAL A 206 24.01 4.70 -5.08
N GLN A 207 24.51 3.67 -5.80
CA GLN A 207 25.92 3.58 -6.28
C GLN A 207 26.06 2.72 -7.54
#